data_49562858774eedc00f3559e4f89d69ac
#
_entry.id   49562858774eedc00f3559e4f89d69ac
#
_cell.length_a   1.000
_cell.length_b   1.000
_cell.length_c   1.000
_cell.angle_alpha   90.00
_cell.angle_beta   90.00
_cell.angle_gamma   90.00
#
_symmetry.space_group_name_H-M   'P 1'
#
loop_
_entity.id
_entity.type
_entity.pdbx_description
1 polymer ?
#
loop_
_entity_poly.entity_id
_entity_poly.type
_entity_poly.pdbx_seq_one_letter_code
_entity_poly.pdbx_strand_id
1 'polypeptide(L)'
;MENEKKQVVFSAIQPSGTITLGNYLGAVRNWVAMQEEYNCIYALADLHTITVRQEPATMRKNILDAYASIMACGIDIEKSIFFIQSHVHTHAELAWVLNCYTQFGELSRMTQFKDKSAKHADNINAGLFTYPALMAADILLYQADKVPVGADQQQHIELTRDVATRFNGLYGNVFKIPEGFIPKNGARVMSLQDPTRKMSKSDENVNGCVHLLDAPEVIMKKFKRAITDSEACVRYGEGKEGINNLMAIYSAVTGLSYEQIENDFAGKGYGDFKTAVGEAVVEELRPIRERYERYIKDKAYLEECYRKADEIALKISSRTMSKVMKKVGFIL
;
A
#
# COMPACT_ATOMS: atom_id res chain seq x y z
N MET A 1 27.43 -23.67 -3.43
CA MET A 1 26.78 -22.45 -2.90
C MET A 1 25.38 -22.87 -2.53
N GLU A 2 25.08 -22.97 -1.23
CA GLU A 2 23.72 -23.20 -0.76
C GLU A 2 22.85 -22.08 -1.31
N ASN A 3 21.78 -22.45 -2.01
CA ASN A 3 20.76 -21.50 -2.46
C ASN A 3 20.09 -20.94 -1.18
N GLU A 4 20.56 -19.83 -0.67
CA GLU A 4 19.88 -19.15 0.45
C GLU A 4 18.43 -18.91 0.03
N LYS A 5 17.52 -19.50 0.77
CA LYS A 5 16.08 -19.39 0.51
C LYS A 5 15.69 -17.93 0.67
N LYS A 6 15.28 -17.28 -0.43
CA LYS A 6 14.82 -15.90 -0.38
C LYS A 6 13.79 -15.70 0.74
N GLN A 7 13.93 -14.61 1.50
CA GLN A 7 12.98 -14.25 2.55
C GLN A 7 11.60 -13.95 1.94
N VAL A 8 10.54 -14.24 2.70
CA VAL A 8 9.17 -13.94 2.30
C VAL A 8 8.82 -12.52 2.73
N VAL A 9 8.41 -11.72 1.77
CA VAL A 9 7.85 -10.37 2.00
C VAL A 9 6.34 -10.42 1.77
N PHE A 10 5.57 -9.90 2.73
CA PHE A 10 4.12 -9.70 2.58
C PHE A 10 3.79 -8.23 2.59
N SER A 11 2.94 -7.80 1.68
CA SER A 11 2.35 -6.45 1.72
C SER A 11 0.95 -6.45 1.11
N ALA A 12 0.13 -5.48 1.49
CA ALA A 12 -1.24 -5.38 1.01
C ALA A 12 -1.67 -3.92 0.80
N ILE A 13 -2.63 -3.71 -0.09
CA ILE A 13 -3.24 -2.41 -0.34
C ILE A 13 -4.76 -2.54 -0.48
N GLN A 14 -5.50 -1.61 0.10
CA GLN A 14 -6.96 -1.59 -0.01
C GLN A 14 -7.41 -1.03 -1.37
N PRO A 15 -8.39 -1.68 -2.04
CA PRO A 15 -8.99 -1.18 -3.28
C PRO A 15 -10.00 -0.05 -3.03
N SER A 16 -9.63 0.94 -2.24
CA SER A 16 -10.50 2.06 -1.85
C SER A 16 -10.53 3.20 -2.88
N GLY A 17 -10.63 2.88 -4.18
CA GLY A 17 -10.61 3.82 -5.30
C GLY A 17 -9.25 3.85 -6.03
N THR A 18 -9.09 4.80 -6.95
CA THR A 18 -7.93 4.91 -7.84
C THR A 18 -6.62 5.12 -7.05
N ILE A 19 -5.56 4.43 -7.46
CA ILE A 19 -4.23 4.55 -6.86
C ILE A 19 -3.67 5.95 -7.13
N THR A 20 -3.11 6.58 -6.09
CA THR A 20 -2.51 7.91 -6.20
C THR A 20 -1.02 7.82 -6.53
N LEU A 21 -0.45 8.93 -7.03
CA LEU A 21 1.00 9.07 -7.19
C LEU A 21 1.74 8.80 -5.86
N GLY A 22 1.18 9.22 -4.73
CA GLY A 22 1.72 8.95 -3.40
C GLY A 22 1.73 7.46 -3.04
N ASN A 23 0.69 6.69 -3.41
CA ASN A 23 0.66 5.24 -3.24
C ASN A 23 1.71 4.57 -4.14
N TYR A 24 1.84 5.02 -5.38
CA TYR A 24 2.80 4.48 -6.34
C TYR A 24 4.25 4.69 -5.87
N LEU A 25 4.66 5.95 -5.67
CA LEU A 25 6.04 6.28 -5.28
C LEU A 25 6.37 5.81 -3.86
N GLY A 26 5.39 5.77 -2.96
CA GLY A 26 5.59 5.38 -1.57
C GLY A 26 5.59 3.87 -1.30
N ALA A 27 4.86 3.09 -2.11
CA ALA A 27 4.69 1.66 -1.86
C ALA A 27 4.85 0.80 -3.12
N VAL A 28 4.00 0.97 -4.15
CA VAL A 28 3.90 0.01 -5.25
C VAL A 28 5.19 -0.10 -6.07
N ARG A 29 5.90 1.01 -6.27
CA ARG A 29 7.20 1.02 -6.94
C ARG A 29 8.26 0.19 -6.20
N ASN A 30 8.21 0.22 -4.86
CA ASN A 30 9.09 -0.63 -4.04
C ASN A 30 8.70 -2.11 -4.16
N TRP A 31 7.41 -2.43 -4.30
CA TRP A 31 6.98 -3.81 -4.53
C TRP A 31 7.60 -4.37 -5.82
N VAL A 32 7.60 -3.57 -6.89
CA VAL A 32 8.21 -3.96 -8.16
C VAL A 32 9.70 -4.26 -8.00
N ALA A 33 10.42 -3.40 -7.28
CA ALA A 33 11.86 -3.59 -7.03
C ALA A 33 12.15 -4.83 -6.15
N MET A 34 11.32 -5.09 -5.15
CA MET A 34 11.51 -6.21 -4.23
C MET A 34 11.34 -7.59 -4.87
N GLN A 35 10.66 -7.71 -6.00
CA GLN A 35 10.43 -8.98 -6.70
C GLN A 35 11.73 -9.70 -7.09
N GLU A 36 12.82 -8.96 -7.29
CA GLU A 36 14.10 -9.55 -7.67
C GLU A 36 14.83 -10.18 -6.47
N GLU A 37 14.63 -9.64 -5.27
CA GLU A 37 15.39 -10.01 -4.08
C GLU A 37 14.63 -10.97 -3.15
N TYR A 38 13.30 -10.90 -3.13
CA TYR A 38 12.45 -11.59 -2.17
C TYR A 38 11.43 -12.51 -2.84
N ASN A 39 10.88 -13.44 -2.05
CA ASN A 39 9.64 -14.13 -2.39
C ASN A 39 8.47 -13.23 -1.99
N CYS A 40 7.94 -12.48 -2.94
CA CYS A 40 6.93 -11.47 -2.70
C CYS A 40 5.51 -12.05 -2.77
N ILE A 41 4.72 -11.74 -1.74
CA ILE A 41 3.29 -12.06 -1.64
C ILE A 41 2.55 -10.75 -1.40
N TYR A 42 1.75 -10.35 -2.37
CA TYR A 42 0.98 -9.11 -2.35
C TYR A 42 -0.50 -9.41 -2.36
N ALA A 43 -1.27 -8.67 -1.58
CA ALA A 43 -2.71 -8.83 -1.51
C ALA A 43 -3.46 -7.53 -1.82
N LEU A 44 -4.55 -7.66 -2.55
CA LEU A 44 -5.56 -6.62 -2.61
C LEU A 44 -6.51 -6.82 -1.42
N ALA A 45 -6.37 -5.96 -0.40
CA ALA A 45 -6.98 -6.12 0.92
C ALA A 45 -8.44 -5.61 0.95
N ASP A 46 -9.32 -6.31 0.26
CA ASP A 46 -10.71 -5.94 0.08
C ASP A 46 -11.58 -6.23 1.32
N LEU A 47 -11.24 -7.25 2.14
CA LEU A 47 -11.91 -7.47 3.43
C LEU A 47 -11.73 -6.29 4.39
N HIS A 48 -10.57 -5.62 4.37
CA HIS A 48 -10.36 -4.41 5.15
C HIS A 48 -11.21 -3.23 4.68
N THR A 49 -11.57 -3.20 3.40
CA THR A 49 -12.33 -2.08 2.83
C THR A 49 -13.77 -2.04 3.37
N ILE A 50 -14.37 -3.18 3.69
CA ILE A 50 -15.74 -3.26 4.20
C ILE A 50 -15.89 -2.84 5.67
N THR A 51 -14.80 -2.51 6.37
CA THR A 51 -14.87 -1.86 7.69
C THR A 51 -15.58 -0.50 7.63
N VAL A 52 -15.62 0.10 6.44
CA VAL A 52 -16.46 1.24 6.08
C VAL A 52 -17.44 0.76 5.01
N ARG A 53 -18.71 1.17 5.09
CA ARG A 53 -19.73 0.73 4.13
C ARG A 53 -19.36 1.11 2.70
N GLN A 54 -19.52 0.15 1.80
CA GLN A 54 -19.21 0.29 0.37
C GLN A 54 -20.49 0.07 -0.45
N GLU A 55 -20.62 0.79 -1.55
CA GLU A 55 -21.61 0.47 -2.56
C GLU A 55 -21.11 -0.72 -3.40
N PRO A 56 -21.90 -1.84 -3.55
CA PRO A 56 -21.39 -3.09 -4.13
C PRO A 56 -20.87 -2.99 -5.56
N ALA A 57 -21.49 -2.18 -6.43
CA ALA A 57 -21.04 -2.03 -7.80
C ALA A 57 -19.72 -1.24 -7.87
N THR A 58 -19.60 -0.19 -7.07
CA THR A 58 -18.38 0.61 -6.91
C THR A 58 -17.25 -0.24 -6.34
N MET A 59 -17.53 -1.07 -5.33
CA MET A 59 -16.55 -1.97 -4.73
C MET A 59 -15.97 -2.94 -5.76
N ARG A 60 -16.84 -3.63 -6.52
CA ARG A 60 -16.39 -4.55 -7.59
C ARG A 60 -15.52 -3.85 -8.65
N LYS A 61 -15.94 -2.66 -9.06
CA LYS A 61 -15.16 -1.85 -10.00
C LYS A 61 -13.80 -1.49 -9.42
N ASN A 62 -13.77 -0.99 -8.19
CA ASN A 62 -12.54 -0.58 -7.53
C ASN A 62 -11.54 -1.74 -7.34
N ILE A 63 -12.02 -2.97 -7.06
CA ILE A 63 -11.18 -4.16 -6.96
C ILE A 63 -10.49 -4.43 -8.30
N LEU A 64 -11.25 -4.48 -9.40
CA LEU A 64 -10.70 -4.75 -10.73
C LEU A 64 -9.76 -3.63 -11.21
N ASP A 65 -10.15 -2.38 -11.01
CA ASP A 65 -9.33 -1.21 -11.37
C ASP A 65 -8.01 -1.18 -10.58
N ALA A 66 -8.05 -1.49 -9.27
CA ALA A 66 -6.87 -1.53 -8.43
C ALA A 66 -5.94 -2.70 -8.82
N TYR A 67 -6.51 -3.89 -9.09
CA TYR A 67 -5.75 -5.06 -9.53
C TYR A 67 -5.02 -4.76 -10.85
N ALA A 68 -5.76 -4.28 -11.86
CA ALA A 68 -5.19 -3.90 -13.15
C ALA A 68 -4.13 -2.78 -13.03
N SER A 69 -4.37 -1.79 -12.18
CA SER A 69 -3.44 -0.67 -11.96
C SER A 69 -2.13 -1.12 -11.33
N ILE A 70 -2.16 -2.01 -10.34
CA ILE A 70 -0.97 -2.55 -9.66
C ILE A 70 -0.18 -3.44 -10.61
N MET A 71 -0.86 -4.32 -11.37
CA MET A 71 -0.24 -5.08 -12.44
C MET A 71 0.44 -4.15 -13.46
N ALA A 72 -0.23 -3.06 -13.84
CA ALA A 72 0.30 -2.08 -14.79
C ALA A 72 1.54 -1.35 -14.25
N CYS A 73 1.69 -1.21 -12.94
CA CYS A 73 2.90 -0.65 -12.32
C CYS A 73 4.13 -1.56 -12.47
N GLY A 74 3.96 -2.82 -12.88
CA GLY A 74 5.06 -3.75 -13.14
C GLY A 74 5.14 -4.94 -12.17
N ILE A 75 4.05 -5.25 -11.46
CA ILE A 75 3.98 -6.50 -10.72
C ILE A 75 3.94 -7.66 -11.72
N ASP A 76 4.95 -8.53 -11.63
CA ASP A 76 5.12 -9.72 -12.44
C ASP A 76 4.56 -10.92 -11.69
N ILE A 77 3.48 -11.48 -12.20
CA ILE A 77 2.77 -12.62 -11.59
C ILE A 77 3.57 -13.94 -11.66
N GLU A 78 4.61 -14.02 -12.48
CA GLU A 78 5.50 -15.18 -12.51
C GLU A 78 6.60 -15.09 -11.41
N LYS A 79 6.88 -13.87 -10.92
CA LYS A 79 7.85 -13.63 -9.85
C LYS A 79 7.21 -13.46 -8.47
N SER A 80 5.97 -13.01 -8.44
CA SER A 80 5.25 -12.66 -7.21
C SER A 80 3.84 -13.24 -7.21
N ILE A 81 3.32 -13.51 -6.02
CA ILE A 81 1.91 -13.86 -5.84
C ILE A 81 1.15 -12.56 -5.59
N PHE A 82 0.24 -12.18 -6.49
CA PHE A 82 -0.64 -11.02 -6.29
C PHE A 82 -2.09 -11.46 -6.38
N PHE A 83 -2.78 -11.54 -5.25
CA PHE A 83 -4.09 -12.14 -5.08
C PHE A 83 -5.13 -11.18 -4.49
N ILE A 84 -6.41 -11.59 -4.56
CA ILE A 84 -7.52 -10.87 -3.92
C ILE A 84 -7.82 -11.53 -2.58
N GLN A 85 -7.74 -10.77 -1.50
CA GLN A 85 -7.81 -11.27 -0.12
C GLN A 85 -9.11 -12.04 0.17
N SER A 86 -10.27 -11.54 -0.28
CA SER A 86 -11.57 -12.19 -0.05
C SER A 86 -11.73 -13.54 -0.74
N HIS A 87 -10.91 -13.84 -1.76
CA HIS A 87 -10.91 -15.14 -2.41
C HIS A 87 -10.19 -16.24 -1.60
N VAL A 88 -9.43 -15.85 -0.59
CA VAL A 88 -8.64 -16.73 0.27
C VAL A 88 -9.24 -16.75 1.67
N HIS A 89 -10.24 -17.60 1.90
CA HIS A 89 -11.06 -17.63 3.12
C HIS A 89 -10.27 -17.79 4.43
N THR A 90 -9.08 -18.38 4.38
CA THR A 90 -8.20 -18.58 5.54
C THR A 90 -7.83 -17.28 6.26
N HIS A 91 -7.89 -16.13 5.58
CA HIS A 91 -7.67 -14.81 6.20
C HIS A 91 -8.73 -14.52 7.28
N ALA A 92 -10.01 -14.72 6.94
CA ALA A 92 -11.10 -14.53 7.90
C ALA A 92 -11.08 -15.61 9.00
N GLU A 93 -10.75 -16.85 8.66
CA GLU A 93 -10.64 -17.95 9.63
C GLU A 93 -9.53 -17.68 10.66
N LEU A 94 -8.32 -17.32 10.21
CA LEU A 94 -7.23 -17.01 11.12
C LEU A 94 -7.50 -15.73 11.90
N ALA A 95 -8.11 -14.72 11.29
CA ALA A 95 -8.48 -13.50 11.98
C ALA A 95 -9.42 -13.78 13.16
N TRP A 96 -10.41 -14.69 13.00
CA TRP A 96 -11.25 -15.12 14.10
C TRP A 96 -10.44 -15.76 15.23
N VAL A 97 -9.56 -16.70 14.90
CA VAL A 97 -8.70 -17.34 15.90
C VAL A 97 -7.85 -16.29 16.62
N LEU A 98 -7.15 -15.42 15.89
CA LEU A 98 -6.27 -14.40 16.48
C LEU A 98 -7.02 -13.37 17.32
N ASN A 99 -8.28 -13.05 17.00
CA ASN A 99 -9.12 -12.22 17.86
C ASN A 99 -9.26 -12.79 19.28
N CYS A 100 -9.28 -14.13 19.41
CA CYS A 100 -9.33 -14.78 20.73
C CYS A 100 -8.01 -14.70 21.51
N TYR A 101 -6.91 -14.32 20.85
CA TYR A 101 -5.58 -14.14 21.47
C TYR A 101 -5.11 -12.67 21.47
N THR A 102 -5.92 -11.75 20.95
CA THR A 102 -5.65 -10.32 20.96
C THR A 102 -6.39 -9.68 22.14
N GLN A 103 -5.67 -8.93 22.98
CA GLN A 103 -6.28 -8.33 24.16
C GLN A 103 -7.08 -7.08 23.79
N PHE A 104 -8.25 -6.91 24.40
CA PHE A 104 -9.12 -5.74 24.20
C PHE A 104 -8.37 -4.42 24.46
N GLY A 105 -7.54 -4.37 25.51
CA GLY A 105 -6.73 -3.20 25.82
C GLY A 105 -5.68 -2.84 24.78
N GLU A 106 -5.17 -3.82 24.04
CA GLU A 106 -4.24 -3.60 22.91
C GLU A 106 -4.97 -2.91 21.76
N LEU A 107 -6.12 -3.46 21.35
CA LEU A 107 -6.95 -2.88 20.29
C LEU A 107 -7.46 -1.47 20.62
N SER A 108 -7.88 -1.22 21.87
CA SER A 108 -8.39 0.09 22.28
C SER A 108 -7.32 1.19 22.31
N ARG A 109 -6.03 0.84 22.40
CA ARG A 109 -4.91 1.79 22.32
C ARG A 109 -4.44 2.09 20.89
N MET A 110 -4.95 1.38 19.88
CA MET A 110 -4.56 1.62 18.48
C MET A 110 -4.92 3.05 18.04
N THR A 111 -3.92 3.81 17.61
CA THR A 111 -4.10 5.20 17.15
C THR A 111 -5.02 5.28 15.94
N GLN A 112 -4.85 4.38 14.97
CA GLN A 112 -5.67 4.29 13.77
C GLN A 112 -7.16 4.02 14.07
N PHE A 113 -7.48 3.27 15.12
CA PHE A 113 -8.86 3.08 15.56
C PHE A 113 -9.47 4.40 16.02
N LYS A 114 -8.75 5.18 16.82
CA LYS A 114 -9.20 6.48 17.33
C LYS A 114 -9.45 7.47 16.16
N ASP A 115 -8.51 7.54 15.22
CA ASP A 115 -8.61 8.44 14.06
C ASP A 115 -9.78 8.07 13.14
N LYS A 116 -9.96 6.78 12.85
CA LYS A 116 -11.05 6.29 11.99
C LYS A 116 -12.42 6.43 12.67
N SER A 117 -12.50 6.15 13.98
CA SER A 117 -13.73 6.32 14.75
C SER A 117 -14.17 7.78 14.80
N ALA A 118 -13.24 8.73 14.88
CA ALA A 118 -13.56 10.15 14.83
C ALA A 118 -14.09 10.58 13.44
N LYS A 119 -13.55 9.99 12.35
CA LYS A 119 -13.98 10.28 10.97
C LYS A 119 -15.31 9.63 10.58
N HIS A 120 -15.66 8.50 11.19
CA HIS A 120 -16.85 7.69 10.88
C HIS A 120 -17.67 7.44 12.14
N ALA A 121 -17.96 8.50 12.90
CA ALA A 121 -18.65 8.41 14.20
C ALA A 121 -20.06 7.80 14.10
N ASP A 122 -20.68 7.86 12.95
CA ASP A 122 -22.00 7.30 12.62
C ASP A 122 -21.97 5.77 12.37
N ASN A 123 -20.80 5.18 12.16
CA ASN A 123 -20.65 3.76 11.82
C ASN A 123 -19.42 3.13 12.46
N ILE A 124 -19.30 3.22 13.78
CA ILE A 124 -18.26 2.50 14.54
C ILE A 124 -18.71 1.06 14.72
N ASN A 125 -18.16 0.15 13.93
CA ASN A 125 -18.51 -1.27 13.96
C ASN A 125 -17.37 -2.15 14.52
N ALA A 126 -17.70 -3.41 14.85
CA ALA A 126 -16.72 -4.35 15.40
C ALA A 126 -15.53 -4.58 14.45
N GLY A 127 -15.74 -4.63 13.13
CA GLY A 127 -14.67 -4.79 12.14
C GLY A 127 -13.67 -3.64 12.17
N LEU A 128 -14.14 -2.40 12.41
CA LEU A 128 -13.26 -1.23 12.58
C LEU A 128 -12.39 -1.33 13.85
N PHE A 129 -12.88 -2.01 14.89
CA PHE A 129 -12.14 -2.26 16.13
C PHE A 129 -11.15 -3.43 15.98
N THR A 130 -11.55 -4.51 15.30
CA THR A 130 -10.81 -5.78 15.25
C THR A 130 -9.96 -5.98 13.98
N TYR A 131 -10.01 -5.07 13.00
CA TYR A 131 -9.22 -5.23 11.76
C TYR A 131 -7.71 -5.41 12.00
N PRO A 132 -7.08 -4.96 13.11
CA PRO A 132 -5.67 -5.24 13.34
C PRO A 132 -5.38 -6.75 13.51
N ALA A 133 -6.35 -7.53 14.02
CA ALA A 133 -6.22 -8.99 14.08
C ALA A 133 -6.35 -9.63 12.68
N LEU A 134 -7.16 -9.06 11.78
CA LEU A 134 -7.20 -9.47 10.37
C LEU A 134 -5.88 -9.14 9.67
N MET A 135 -5.29 -7.98 9.92
CA MET A 135 -3.96 -7.64 9.39
C MET A 135 -2.88 -8.58 9.91
N ALA A 136 -2.93 -8.98 11.18
CA ALA A 136 -2.04 -9.98 11.73
C ALA A 136 -2.22 -11.34 11.01
N ALA A 137 -3.46 -11.75 10.75
CA ALA A 137 -3.76 -12.97 9.99
C ALA A 137 -3.19 -12.92 8.58
N ASP A 138 -3.35 -11.79 7.88
CA ASP A 138 -2.81 -11.57 6.53
C ASP A 138 -1.30 -11.86 6.46
N ILE A 139 -0.55 -11.40 7.45
CA ILE A 139 0.91 -11.53 7.52
C ILE A 139 1.32 -12.95 7.95
N LEU A 140 0.69 -13.47 9.00
CA LEU A 140 1.10 -14.71 9.65
C LEU A 140 0.74 -15.97 8.85
N LEU A 141 -0.32 -15.93 8.02
CA LEU A 141 -0.69 -17.03 7.13
C LEU A 141 0.45 -17.44 6.20
N TYR A 142 1.20 -16.48 5.72
CA TYR A 142 2.27 -16.68 4.75
C TYR A 142 3.65 -16.83 5.38
N GLN A 143 3.74 -16.86 6.72
CA GLN A 143 5.01 -16.97 7.44
C GLN A 143 6.00 -15.88 6.97
N ALA A 144 5.50 -14.65 6.82
CA ALA A 144 6.29 -13.54 6.32
C ALA A 144 7.50 -13.27 7.22
N ASP A 145 8.67 -13.13 6.61
CA ASP A 145 9.89 -12.71 7.29
C ASP A 145 9.89 -11.18 7.46
N LYS A 146 9.43 -10.46 6.42
CA LYS A 146 9.46 -8.99 6.37
C LYS A 146 8.15 -8.40 5.87
N VAL A 147 7.80 -7.22 6.40
CA VAL A 147 6.62 -6.45 6.00
C VAL A 147 7.04 -5.00 5.76
N PRO A 148 7.01 -4.51 4.50
CA PRO A 148 7.29 -3.11 4.21
C PRO A 148 6.12 -2.25 4.68
N VAL A 149 6.37 -1.32 5.59
CA VAL A 149 5.34 -0.47 6.19
C VAL A 149 5.78 0.98 6.29
N GLY A 150 4.82 1.90 6.22
CA GLY A 150 5.02 3.28 6.62
C GLY A 150 5.04 3.42 8.15
N ALA A 151 5.54 4.54 8.65
CA ALA A 151 5.62 4.82 10.09
C ALA A 151 4.26 4.72 10.81
N ASP A 152 3.17 5.03 10.12
CA ASP A 152 1.79 4.95 10.61
C ASP A 152 1.30 3.50 10.82
N GLN A 153 1.99 2.50 10.28
CA GLN A 153 1.64 1.08 10.40
C GLN A 153 2.53 0.31 11.39
N GLN A 154 3.53 0.94 12.00
CA GLN A 154 4.44 0.26 12.94
C GLN A 154 3.69 -0.37 14.11
N GLN A 155 2.71 0.34 14.67
CA GLN A 155 1.90 -0.18 15.79
C GLN A 155 1.13 -1.46 15.43
N HIS A 156 0.70 -1.61 14.16
CA HIS A 156 0.05 -2.84 13.69
C HIS A 156 1.05 -4.01 13.60
N ILE A 157 2.28 -3.73 13.20
CA ILE A 157 3.33 -4.76 13.16
C ILE A 157 3.71 -5.19 14.57
N GLU A 158 3.82 -4.26 15.52
CA GLU A 158 4.05 -4.59 16.93
C GLU A 158 2.94 -5.49 17.47
N LEU A 159 1.67 -5.14 17.24
CA LEU A 159 0.54 -5.99 17.63
C LEU A 159 0.61 -7.37 16.98
N THR A 160 0.95 -7.45 15.69
CA THR A 160 1.11 -8.73 14.98
C THR A 160 2.18 -9.60 15.64
N ARG A 161 3.31 -9.01 16.01
CA ARG A 161 4.43 -9.68 16.69
C ARG A 161 4.02 -10.18 18.08
N ASP A 162 3.32 -9.34 18.86
CA ASP A 162 2.84 -9.66 20.19
C ASP A 162 1.84 -10.82 20.18
N VAL A 163 0.87 -10.78 19.26
CA VAL A 163 -0.12 -11.86 19.09
C VAL A 163 0.56 -13.17 18.64
N ALA A 164 1.49 -13.10 17.68
CA ALA A 164 2.24 -14.27 17.22
C ALA A 164 3.12 -14.84 18.35
N THR A 165 3.80 -14.01 19.11
CA THR A 165 4.63 -14.42 20.26
C THR A 165 3.78 -15.10 21.35
N ARG A 166 2.64 -14.49 21.68
CA ARG A 166 1.68 -15.04 22.64
C ARG A 166 1.15 -16.40 22.20
N PHE A 167 0.75 -16.52 20.94
CA PHE A 167 0.27 -17.77 20.36
C PHE A 167 1.35 -18.86 20.38
N ASN A 168 2.56 -18.50 19.96
CA ASN A 168 3.70 -19.41 19.99
C ASN A 168 4.08 -19.85 21.40
N GLY A 169 3.96 -18.98 22.38
CA GLY A 169 4.21 -19.32 23.79
C GLY A 169 3.25 -20.38 24.33
N LEU A 170 1.99 -20.39 23.83
CA LEU A 170 0.98 -21.36 24.25
C LEU A 170 1.09 -22.70 23.49
N TYR A 171 1.41 -22.66 22.20
CA TYR A 171 1.25 -23.79 21.28
C TYR A 171 2.54 -24.24 20.59
N GLY A 172 3.68 -23.63 20.93
CA GLY A 172 4.98 -23.86 20.28
C GLY A 172 5.10 -23.07 18.97
N ASN A 173 6.21 -23.24 18.27
CA ASN A 173 6.53 -22.46 17.07
C ASN A 173 5.57 -22.72 15.90
N VAL A 174 4.47 -21.97 15.84
CA VAL A 174 3.48 -22.00 14.77
C VAL A 174 3.74 -20.91 13.75
N PHE A 175 3.95 -19.68 14.22
CA PHE A 175 4.17 -18.51 13.38
C PHE A 175 5.63 -18.05 13.41
N LYS A 176 6.15 -17.60 12.28
CA LYS A 176 7.32 -16.72 12.25
C LYS A 176 6.93 -15.35 12.82
N ILE A 177 7.86 -14.74 13.54
CA ILE A 177 7.68 -13.38 14.05
C ILE A 177 8.16 -12.42 12.95
N PRO A 178 7.27 -11.65 12.31
CA PRO A 178 7.64 -10.79 11.19
C PRO A 178 8.45 -9.58 11.65
N GLU A 179 9.28 -9.04 10.75
CA GLU A 179 9.99 -7.79 10.93
C GLU A 179 9.39 -6.70 10.03
N GLY A 180 8.99 -5.59 10.63
CA GLY A 180 8.59 -4.39 9.87
C GLY A 180 9.81 -3.60 9.41
N PHE A 181 9.80 -3.13 8.18
CA PHE A 181 10.87 -2.24 7.70
C PHE A 181 10.31 -1.13 6.82
N ILE A 182 10.99 0.01 6.82
CA ILE A 182 10.66 1.14 5.96
C ILE A 182 11.55 1.03 4.71
N PRO A 183 10.97 0.88 3.51
CA PRO A 183 11.76 0.84 2.26
C PRO A 183 12.59 2.11 2.09
N LYS A 184 13.86 1.96 1.70
CA LYS A 184 14.81 3.07 1.55
C LYS A 184 14.37 4.10 0.48
N ASN A 185 13.65 3.67 -0.53
CA ASN A 185 13.29 4.48 -1.71
C ASN A 185 11.83 4.96 -1.70
N GLY A 186 11.13 4.89 -0.56
CA GLY A 186 9.74 5.34 -0.45
C GLY A 186 9.62 6.85 -0.32
N ALA A 187 9.17 7.55 -1.37
CA ALA A 187 8.89 8.98 -1.28
C ALA A 187 7.60 9.23 -0.48
N ARG A 188 7.68 10.10 0.52
CA ARG A 188 6.50 10.63 1.21
C ARG A 188 5.93 11.79 0.40
N VAL A 189 4.92 11.51 -0.40
CA VAL A 189 4.29 12.52 -1.25
C VAL A 189 3.17 13.21 -0.47
N MET A 190 3.22 14.54 -0.42
CA MET A 190 2.22 15.37 0.23
C MET A 190 1.19 15.91 -0.77
N SER A 191 0.03 16.38 -0.27
CA SER A 191 -0.98 17.02 -1.11
C SER A 191 -0.39 18.23 -1.85
N LEU A 192 -0.73 18.39 -3.12
CA LEU A 192 -0.28 19.55 -3.91
C LEU A 192 -0.94 20.86 -3.47
N GLN A 193 -2.04 20.80 -2.70
CA GLN A 193 -2.81 21.95 -2.23
C GLN A 193 -2.65 22.20 -0.73
N ASP A 194 -2.17 21.21 0.02
CA ASP A 194 -1.81 21.33 1.42
C ASP A 194 -0.58 20.44 1.70
N PRO A 195 0.63 20.95 1.51
CA PRO A 195 1.87 20.19 1.65
C PRO A 195 2.20 19.78 3.09
N THR A 196 1.37 20.12 4.07
CA THR A 196 1.47 19.63 5.45
C THR A 196 0.77 18.28 5.62
N ARG A 197 -0.13 17.92 4.70
CA ARG A 197 -0.91 16.68 4.73
C ARG A 197 -0.44 15.71 3.65
N LYS A 198 -0.41 14.41 3.99
CA LYS A 198 -0.09 13.36 3.02
C LYS A 198 -1.11 13.35 1.88
N MET A 199 -0.64 13.17 0.63
CA MET A 199 -1.52 13.01 -0.53
C MET A 199 -2.51 11.87 -0.29
N SER A 200 -3.79 12.16 -0.38
CA SER A 200 -4.88 11.24 -0.06
C SER A 200 -5.95 11.26 -1.14
N LYS A 201 -6.56 10.09 -1.38
CA LYS A 201 -7.74 9.95 -2.26
C LYS A 201 -8.95 10.74 -1.77
N SER A 202 -9.02 10.98 -0.46
CA SER A 202 -10.10 11.73 0.20
C SER A 202 -9.78 13.20 0.40
N ASP A 203 -8.83 13.75 -0.39
CA ASP A 203 -8.58 15.19 -0.37
C ASP A 203 -9.81 15.93 -0.93
N GLU A 204 -10.35 16.89 -0.16
CA GLU A 204 -11.51 17.69 -0.57
C GLU A 204 -11.21 18.51 -1.81
N ASN A 205 -9.95 18.92 -1.99
CA ASN A 205 -9.51 19.62 -3.19
C ASN A 205 -8.98 18.62 -4.22
N VAL A 206 -9.72 18.41 -5.30
CA VAL A 206 -9.36 17.52 -6.41
C VAL A 206 -7.99 17.82 -7.05
N ASN A 207 -7.45 19.04 -6.87
CA ASN A 207 -6.11 19.39 -7.33
C ASN A 207 -5.00 18.98 -6.34
N GLY A 208 -5.35 18.56 -5.13
CA GLY A 208 -4.38 18.11 -4.10
C GLY A 208 -3.81 16.74 -4.37
N CYS A 209 -4.51 15.92 -5.17
CA CYS A 209 -4.16 14.53 -5.40
C CYS A 209 -4.01 14.22 -6.89
N VAL A 210 -2.88 13.62 -7.27
CA VAL A 210 -2.65 13.06 -8.62
C VAL A 210 -2.93 11.57 -8.58
N HIS A 211 -3.77 11.07 -9.50
CA HIS A 211 -4.05 9.66 -9.69
C HIS A 211 -3.21 9.08 -10.82
N LEU A 212 -2.88 7.79 -10.75
CA LEU A 212 -2.06 7.11 -11.78
C LEU A 212 -2.69 7.17 -13.17
N LEU A 213 -4.01 7.19 -13.22
CA LEU A 213 -4.78 7.16 -14.47
C LEU A 213 -5.28 8.55 -14.91
N ASP A 214 -4.85 9.62 -14.22
CA ASP A 214 -5.15 10.98 -14.68
C ASP A 214 -4.60 11.21 -16.09
N ALA A 215 -5.38 11.90 -16.93
CA ALA A 215 -4.92 12.30 -18.25
C ALA A 215 -3.74 13.31 -18.14
N PRO A 216 -2.81 13.33 -19.11
CA PRO A 216 -1.63 14.21 -19.07
C PRO A 216 -1.97 15.66 -18.77
N GLU A 217 -3.02 16.19 -19.37
CA GLU A 217 -3.46 17.59 -19.22
C GLU A 217 -3.96 17.86 -17.79
N VAL A 218 -4.58 16.85 -17.16
CA VAL A 218 -5.05 16.92 -15.77
C VAL A 218 -3.87 16.95 -14.82
N ILE A 219 -2.87 16.09 -15.05
CA ILE A 219 -1.62 16.05 -14.27
C ILE A 219 -0.92 17.42 -14.36
N MET A 220 -0.69 17.91 -15.56
CA MET A 220 -0.04 19.20 -15.81
C MET A 220 -0.78 20.35 -15.11
N LYS A 221 -2.12 20.37 -15.18
CA LYS A 221 -2.95 21.38 -14.51
C LYS A 221 -2.81 21.33 -12.99
N LYS A 222 -2.76 20.11 -12.39
CA LYS A 222 -2.60 19.94 -10.94
C LYS A 222 -1.24 20.46 -10.49
N PHE A 223 -0.14 20.11 -11.17
CA PHE A 223 1.19 20.60 -10.83
C PHE A 223 1.32 22.13 -11.00
N LYS A 224 0.82 22.70 -12.08
CA LYS A 224 0.81 24.17 -12.26
C LYS A 224 0.08 24.91 -11.12
N ARG A 225 -0.93 24.28 -10.52
CA ARG A 225 -1.71 24.84 -9.39
C ARG A 225 -1.18 24.45 -8.02
N ALA A 226 -0.12 23.65 -7.93
CA ALA A 226 0.47 23.28 -6.65
C ALA A 226 0.87 24.50 -5.83
N ILE A 227 0.61 24.45 -4.53
CA ILE A 227 0.94 25.56 -3.62
C ILE A 227 2.45 25.57 -3.39
N THR A 228 3.03 26.77 -3.43
CA THR A 228 4.44 27.06 -3.17
C THR A 228 4.56 28.35 -2.37
N ASP A 229 5.72 28.58 -1.73
CA ASP A 229 6.02 29.83 -1.06
C ASP A 229 6.19 31.00 -2.04
N SER A 230 6.51 32.19 -1.53
CA SER A 230 6.67 33.44 -2.32
C SER A 230 8.11 33.76 -2.73
N GLU A 231 9.12 32.96 -2.33
CA GLU A 231 10.54 33.29 -2.63
C GLU A 231 10.92 33.11 -4.11
N ALA A 232 10.13 32.35 -4.88
CA ALA A 232 10.38 32.03 -6.29
C ALA A 232 11.77 31.42 -6.57
N CYS A 233 12.36 30.75 -5.59
CA CYS A 233 13.66 30.08 -5.67
C CYS A 233 13.51 28.58 -5.39
N VAL A 234 13.90 27.74 -6.35
CA VAL A 234 13.88 26.28 -6.22
C VAL A 234 15.03 25.84 -5.32
N ARG A 235 14.72 25.67 -4.04
CA ARG A 235 15.67 25.28 -3.01
C ARG A 235 14.95 24.49 -1.92
N TYR A 236 15.55 23.38 -1.48
CA TYR A 236 15.07 22.63 -0.33
C TYR A 236 15.35 23.39 0.96
N GLY A 237 14.38 23.47 1.87
CA GLY A 237 14.60 24.17 3.14
C GLY A 237 13.38 24.28 4.02
N GLU A 238 13.57 24.83 5.21
CA GLU A 238 12.52 25.12 6.18
C GLU A 238 11.59 26.21 5.65
N GLY A 239 10.28 26.05 5.90
CA GLY A 239 9.25 26.98 5.41
C GLY A 239 8.93 26.87 3.92
N LYS A 240 9.45 25.83 3.25
CA LYS A 240 9.27 25.59 1.81
C LYS A 240 8.53 24.27 1.53
N GLU A 241 7.56 23.92 2.35
CA GLU A 241 6.90 22.60 2.31
C GLU A 241 6.37 22.25 0.90
N GLY A 242 5.82 23.24 0.17
CA GLY A 242 5.32 23.04 -1.19
C GLY A 242 6.44 22.70 -2.19
N ILE A 243 7.54 23.47 -2.17
CA ILE A 243 8.70 23.18 -3.01
C ILE A 243 9.39 21.90 -2.60
N ASN A 244 9.56 21.65 -1.31
CA ASN A 244 10.15 20.41 -0.79
C ASN A 244 9.38 19.18 -1.29
N ASN A 245 8.03 19.25 -1.30
CA ASN A 245 7.18 18.19 -1.86
C ASN A 245 7.41 18.01 -3.37
N LEU A 246 7.44 19.09 -4.14
CA LEU A 246 7.69 19.02 -5.58
C LEU A 246 9.10 18.48 -5.89
N MET A 247 10.11 18.88 -5.13
CA MET A 247 11.48 18.35 -5.26
C MET A 247 11.54 16.87 -4.90
N ALA A 248 10.83 16.42 -3.86
CA ALA A 248 10.75 15.00 -3.50
C ALA A 248 10.08 14.18 -4.60
N ILE A 249 9.00 14.66 -5.22
CA ILE A 249 8.35 14.01 -6.36
C ILE A 249 9.30 13.97 -7.56
N TYR A 250 9.93 15.09 -7.92
CA TYR A 250 10.82 15.18 -9.06
C TYR A 250 12.04 14.28 -8.91
N SER A 251 12.68 14.31 -7.74
CA SER A 251 13.78 13.41 -7.39
C SER A 251 13.37 11.93 -7.49
N ALA A 252 12.19 11.59 -6.98
CA ALA A 252 11.68 10.21 -7.02
C ALA A 252 11.48 9.69 -8.45
N VAL A 253 11.01 10.53 -9.39
CA VAL A 253 10.73 10.11 -10.77
C VAL A 253 11.94 10.22 -11.69
N THR A 254 12.86 11.17 -11.44
CA THR A 254 14.04 11.40 -12.29
C THR A 254 15.31 10.73 -11.78
N GLY A 255 15.36 10.39 -10.47
CA GLY A 255 16.57 9.89 -9.81
C GLY A 255 17.60 10.98 -9.45
N LEU A 256 17.33 12.26 -9.76
CA LEU A 256 18.23 13.37 -9.45
C LEU A 256 18.27 13.67 -7.95
N SER A 257 19.45 14.04 -7.44
CA SER A 257 19.58 14.54 -6.08
C SER A 257 18.99 15.94 -5.94
N TYR A 258 18.65 16.35 -4.71
CA TYR A 258 18.14 17.70 -4.47
C TYR A 258 19.13 18.79 -4.90
N GLU A 259 20.44 18.58 -4.70
CA GLU A 259 21.49 19.50 -5.13
C GLU A 259 21.52 19.64 -6.67
N GLN A 260 21.37 18.54 -7.41
CA GLN A 260 21.26 18.59 -8.88
C GLN A 260 20.03 19.37 -9.32
N ILE A 261 18.88 19.16 -8.67
CA ILE A 261 17.64 19.87 -8.96
C ILE A 261 17.81 21.38 -8.71
N GLU A 262 18.41 21.77 -7.59
CA GLU A 262 18.68 23.17 -7.27
C GLU A 262 19.57 23.84 -8.33
N ASN A 263 20.62 23.15 -8.77
CA ASN A 263 21.52 23.65 -9.81
C ASN A 263 20.82 23.77 -11.17
N ASP A 264 20.03 22.79 -11.59
CA ASP A 264 19.33 22.77 -12.89
C ASP A 264 18.26 23.88 -12.98
N PHE A 265 17.71 24.28 -11.84
CA PHE A 265 16.67 25.31 -11.74
C PHE A 265 17.17 26.61 -11.13
N ALA A 266 18.49 26.78 -10.98
CA ALA A 266 19.09 28.03 -10.51
C ALA A 266 18.66 29.19 -11.46
N GLY A 267 18.05 30.24 -10.89
CA GLY A 267 17.57 31.40 -11.65
C GLY A 267 16.27 31.20 -12.43
N LYS A 268 15.65 30.00 -12.36
CA LYS A 268 14.33 29.74 -12.93
C LYS A 268 13.23 29.91 -11.89
N GLY A 269 12.05 30.32 -12.34
CA GLY A 269 10.90 30.53 -11.47
C GLY A 269 10.15 29.21 -11.15
N TYR A 270 9.27 29.26 -10.16
CA TYR A 270 8.42 28.12 -9.80
C TYR A 270 7.53 27.62 -10.95
N GLY A 271 7.14 28.47 -11.91
CA GLY A 271 6.36 28.08 -13.08
C GLY A 271 7.11 27.05 -13.94
N ASP A 272 8.39 27.30 -14.20
CA ASP A 272 9.24 26.39 -14.98
C ASP A 272 9.45 25.07 -14.24
N PHE A 273 9.72 25.12 -12.94
CA PHE A 273 9.91 23.92 -12.12
C PHE A 273 8.62 23.09 -12.03
N LYS A 274 7.46 23.71 -11.76
CA LYS A 274 6.16 23.01 -11.74
C LYS A 274 5.84 22.33 -13.07
N THR A 275 6.21 22.97 -14.18
CA THR A 275 6.03 22.39 -15.51
C THR A 275 6.92 21.16 -15.68
N ALA A 276 8.22 21.26 -15.34
CA ALA A 276 9.15 20.16 -15.44
C ALA A 276 8.75 18.96 -14.54
N VAL A 277 8.29 19.21 -13.31
CA VAL A 277 7.78 18.15 -12.42
C VAL A 277 6.55 17.48 -13.06
N GLY A 278 5.62 18.26 -13.59
CA GLY A 278 4.43 17.73 -14.27
C GLY A 278 4.78 16.85 -15.46
N GLU A 279 5.69 17.30 -16.32
CA GLU A 279 6.17 16.55 -17.49
C GLU A 279 6.86 15.25 -17.09
N ALA A 280 7.75 15.29 -16.10
CA ALA A 280 8.43 14.09 -15.59
C ALA A 280 7.42 13.05 -15.04
N VAL A 281 6.40 13.50 -14.31
CA VAL A 281 5.35 12.61 -13.79
C VAL A 281 4.48 12.06 -14.93
N VAL A 282 4.15 12.85 -15.95
CA VAL A 282 3.39 12.39 -17.13
C VAL A 282 4.14 11.27 -17.83
N GLU A 283 5.46 11.43 -18.04
CA GLU A 283 6.30 10.41 -18.68
C GLU A 283 6.45 9.15 -17.82
N GLU A 284 6.66 9.28 -16.51
CA GLU A 284 6.71 8.14 -15.58
C GLU A 284 5.41 7.32 -15.61
N LEU A 285 4.26 8.01 -15.66
CA LEU A 285 2.95 7.34 -15.63
C LEU A 285 2.46 6.88 -17.01
N ARG A 286 3.04 7.35 -18.10
CA ARG A 286 2.63 6.98 -19.46
C ARG A 286 2.63 5.47 -19.68
N PRO A 287 3.72 4.73 -19.46
CA PRO A 287 3.73 3.28 -19.68
C PRO A 287 2.79 2.53 -18.74
N ILE A 288 2.51 3.07 -17.56
CA ILE A 288 1.54 2.48 -16.61
C ILE A 288 0.13 2.62 -17.16
N ARG A 289 -0.26 3.81 -17.67
CA ARG A 289 -1.57 4.03 -18.30
C ARG A 289 -1.78 3.13 -19.50
N GLU A 290 -0.78 3.01 -20.38
CA GLU A 290 -0.85 2.15 -21.57
C GLU A 290 -1.05 0.67 -21.22
N ARG A 291 -0.33 0.17 -20.19
CA ARG A 291 -0.52 -1.21 -19.68
C ARG A 291 -1.87 -1.39 -19.03
N TYR A 292 -2.32 -0.42 -18.20
CA TYR A 292 -3.64 -0.47 -17.58
C TYR A 292 -4.76 -0.55 -18.61
N GLU A 293 -4.74 0.30 -19.64
CA GLU A 293 -5.76 0.28 -20.70
C GLU A 293 -5.83 -1.06 -21.44
N ARG A 294 -4.70 -1.72 -21.61
CA ARG A 294 -4.64 -3.06 -22.20
C ARG A 294 -5.26 -4.09 -21.25
N TYR A 295 -4.86 -4.07 -19.96
CA TYR A 295 -5.36 -5.04 -18.99
C TYR A 295 -6.86 -4.91 -18.72
N ILE A 296 -7.38 -3.70 -18.55
CA ILE A 296 -8.80 -3.50 -18.22
C ILE A 296 -9.74 -3.87 -19.39
N LYS A 297 -9.23 -3.89 -20.61
CA LYS A 297 -9.95 -4.37 -21.80
C LYS A 297 -9.98 -5.90 -21.86
N ASP A 298 -8.96 -6.57 -21.33
CA ASP A 298 -8.87 -8.04 -21.31
C ASP A 298 -9.22 -8.58 -19.92
N LYS A 299 -10.51 -8.58 -19.62
CA LYS A 299 -11.01 -9.06 -18.33
C LYS A 299 -10.75 -10.56 -18.11
N ALA A 300 -10.72 -11.35 -19.18
CA ALA A 300 -10.45 -12.78 -19.09
C ALA A 300 -9.00 -13.03 -18.63
N TYR A 301 -8.05 -12.29 -19.17
CA TYR A 301 -6.66 -12.35 -18.74
C TYR A 301 -6.49 -11.91 -17.27
N LEU A 302 -7.13 -10.81 -16.84
CA LEU A 302 -7.09 -10.39 -15.44
C LEU A 302 -7.68 -11.46 -14.52
N GLU A 303 -8.78 -12.09 -14.94
CA GLU A 303 -9.42 -13.17 -14.18
C GLU A 303 -8.49 -14.38 -14.05
N GLU A 304 -7.83 -14.79 -15.12
CA GLU A 304 -6.83 -15.85 -15.08
C GLU A 304 -5.69 -15.53 -14.12
N CYS A 305 -5.16 -14.29 -14.17
CA CYS A 305 -4.07 -13.85 -13.30
C CYS A 305 -4.43 -13.95 -11.82
N TYR A 306 -5.55 -13.34 -11.39
CA TYR A 306 -5.88 -13.38 -9.97
C TYR A 306 -6.33 -14.77 -9.51
N ARG A 307 -7.04 -15.57 -10.32
CA ARG A 307 -7.42 -16.94 -9.93
C ARG A 307 -6.21 -17.84 -9.71
N LYS A 308 -5.21 -17.78 -10.60
CA LYS A 308 -3.95 -18.51 -10.42
C LYS A 308 -3.24 -18.11 -9.12
N ALA A 309 -3.18 -16.81 -8.84
CA ALA A 309 -2.57 -16.29 -7.62
C ALA A 309 -3.38 -16.67 -6.36
N ASP A 310 -4.72 -16.60 -6.41
CA ASP A 310 -5.61 -17.00 -5.31
C ASP A 310 -5.42 -18.47 -4.93
N GLU A 311 -5.33 -19.37 -5.92
CA GLU A 311 -5.08 -20.81 -5.69
C GLU A 311 -3.74 -21.05 -5.00
N ILE A 312 -2.68 -20.36 -5.44
CA ILE A 312 -1.35 -20.46 -4.82
C ILE A 312 -1.38 -19.92 -3.40
N ALA A 313 -1.98 -18.75 -3.19
CA ALA A 313 -2.14 -18.12 -1.89
C ALA A 313 -2.94 -19.00 -0.93
N LEU A 314 -4.06 -19.57 -1.38
CA LEU A 314 -4.89 -20.49 -0.61
C LEU A 314 -4.10 -21.76 -0.22
N LYS A 315 -3.33 -22.34 -1.13
CA LYS A 315 -2.50 -23.52 -0.85
C LYS A 315 -1.44 -23.26 0.22
N ILE A 316 -0.82 -22.07 0.20
CA ILE A 316 0.20 -21.69 1.21
C ILE A 316 -0.48 -21.44 2.56
N SER A 317 -1.51 -20.61 2.58
CA SER A 317 -2.21 -20.20 3.79
C SER A 317 -2.93 -21.36 4.49
N SER A 318 -3.51 -22.29 3.74
CA SER A 318 -4.15 -23.50 4.28
C SER A 318 -3.19 -24.39 5.06
N ARG A 319 -1.90 -24.45 4.70
CA ARG A 319 -0.89 -25.19 5.46
C ARG A 319 -0.68 -24.59 6.85
N THR A 320 -0.63 -23.26 6.94
CA THR A 320 -0.51 -22.55 8.21
C THR A 320 -1.81 -22.72 9.01
N MET A 321 -2.97 -22.54 8.36
CA MET A 321 -4.27 -22.67 9.01
C MET A 321 -4.48 -24.08 9.58
N SER A 322 -4.15 -25.15 8.85
CA SER A 322 -4.22 -26.52 9.33
C SER A 322 -3.35 -26.74 10.59
N LYS A 323 -2.15 -26.14 10.65
CA LYS A 323 -1.32 -26.14 11.86
C LYS A 323 -2.03 -25.47 13.04
N VAL A 324 -2.60 -24.27 12.80
CA VAL A 324 -3.31 -23.50 13.82
C VAL A 324 -4.48 -24.29 14.37
N MET A 325 -5.34 -24.83 13.48
CA MET A 325 -6.51 -25.61 13.87
C MET A 325 -6.16 -26.80 14.76
N LYS A 326 -5.12 -27.56 14.38
CA LYS A 326 -4.62 -28.69 15.18
C LYS A 326 -4.13 -28.24 16.57
N LYS A 327 -3.44 -27.10 16.62
CA LYS A 327 -2.84 -26.60 17.86
C LYS A 327 -3.88 -26.08 18.85
N VAL A 328 -4.95 -25.44 18.37
CA VAL A 328 -6.06 -25.00 19.22
C VAL A 328 -7.04 -26.14 19.58
N GLY A 329 -6.83 -27.35 19.04
CA GLY A 329 -7.59 -28.56 19.42
C GLY A 329 -8.84 -28.79 18.58
N PHE A 330 -8.97 -28.21 17.38
CA PHE A 330 -10.09 -28.50 16.50
C PHE A 330 -9.91 -29.86 15.81
N ILE A 331 -11.02 -30.56 15.61
CA ILE A 331 -11.08 -31.80 14.81
C ILE A 331 -11.07 -31.38 13.34
N LEU A 332 -10.17 -31.96 12.52
CA LEU A 332 -10.00 -31.66 11.09
C LEU A 332 -10.68 -32.75 10.25
#